data_d89642337aa36e0e0999a7e8e56f4b9a
#
_entry.id   d89642337aa36e0e0999a7e8e56f4b9a
#
_cell.length_a   1.000
_cell.length_b   1.000
_cell.length_c   1.000
_cell.angle_alpha   90.00
_cell.angle_beta   90.00
_cell.angle_gamma   90.00
#
_symmetry.space_group_name_H-M   'P 1'
#
loop_
_entity.id
_entity.type
_entity.pdbx_description
1 polymer ?
#
loop_
_entity_poly.entity_id
_entity_poly.type
_entity_poly.pdbx_seq_one_letter_code
_entity_poly.pdbx_strand_id
1 'polypeptide(L)'
;MGVLSLVVLASSNLRAQDAAIGNSPLSQAASRAVMNVAASGYVGNAACARCHASIYESYESTAMAHASGPAMDALTPAEFTHKESGVHYRIYSENGRAWLSFERPGDPEVRGRRELLYYIGSGRRGRSYLFETDGFLFESPVNWYTDKQVWDMAPAYQTSREMPLNLPAYASCLHCHVSEMQPPAKGTDDRYPNPPFLHNGVSCERCHGPGAEHVAGGKIVNPEKLSPGRRDEVCMQCHMEGKVAIEQPGRHAYEFRPGGELSDYVRYFVLAGSQTQGLGAVSQVEALAQSQCKKKSGDRMWCATCHDPHFSPAAEDRVAYYRARCLACHGSAFAVKHHPDQPDCVSCHMPASQSSDVAHTEVTDHRILRRPQVEPQLLQDPSQEASLPKLVPFPANGNRESNPRDLALAWESLVESGMSAGESQAQSLLEKASEKSPNDPALLSALGYIEQKHGKAERARSFYQRALAIDPDLVDAASNLAVIEAKSANSRAAVALWQRAFQLAPGRSEIGLDLAREYCLSGKIDEARDVMLRVLEFNPDLGAAKGMLRRLNRASPSCEP
;
A
#
# COMPACT_ATOMS: atom_id res chain seq x y z
N MET A 1 52.47 23.13 -57.44
CA MET A 1 51.36 23.92 -56.94
C MET A 1 50.35 22.93 -56.42
N GLY A 2 50.47 22.60 -55.16
CA GLY A 2 49.59 21.61 -54.48
C GLY A 2 48.72 22.35 -53.50
N VAL A 3 47.44 22.10 -53.50
CA VAL A 3 46.48 22.60 -52.56
C VAL A 3 46.20 21.46 -51.55
N LEU A 4 46.64 21.69 -50.30
CA LEU A 4 46.36 20.82 -49.18
C LEU A 4 44.93 21.13 -48.67
N SER A 5 44.02 20.18 -48.74
CA SER A 5 42.72 20.27 -48.06
C SER A 5 42.84 19.75 -46.62
N LEU A 6 42.68 20.65 -45.65
CA LEU A 6 42.59 20.33 -44.22
C LEU A 6 41.18 19.79 -43.93
N VAL A 7 41.11 18.56 -43.48
CA VAL A 7 39.90 17.98 -42.91
C VAL A 7 39.87 18.35 -41.43
N VAL A 8 38.95 19.21 -41.01
CA VAL A 8 38.69 19.53 -39.61
C VAL A 8 37.72 18.50 -39.05
N LEU A 9 38.21 17.62 -38.20
CA LEU A 9 37.40 16.76 -37.36
C LEU A 9 36.80 17.59 -36.23
N ALA A 10 35.52 17.84 -36.29
CA ALA A 10 34.75 18.43 -35.18
C ALA A 10 34.45 17.35 -34.13
N SER A 11 35.23 17.35 -33.07
CA SER A 11 34.92 16.60 -31.86
C SER A 11 33.82 17.34 -31.10
N SER A 12 32.61 16.79 -31.14
CA SER A 12 31.49 17.25 -30.32
C SER A 12 31.70 16.80 -28.86
N ASN A 13 32.21 17.73 -28.05
CA ASN A 13 32.18 17.62 -26.61
C ASN A 13 30.73 17.76 -26.10
N LEU A 14 30.11 16.66 -25.67
CA LEU A 14 28.95 16.72 -24.79
C LEU A 14 29.43 17.25 -23.42
N ARG A 15 29.30 18.54 -23.19
CA ARG A 15 29.34 19.10 -21.86
C ARG A 15 28.04 18.74 -21.15
N ALA A 16 28.17 17.96 -20.05
CA ALA A 16 27.16 17.88 -19.03
C ALA A 16 26.88 19.30 -18.53
N GLN A 17 25.68 19.80 -18.74
CA GLN A 17 25.22 21.03 -18.10
C GLN A 17 24.87 20.68 -16.65
N ASP A 18 25.72 21.09 -15.73
CA ASP A 18 25.36 21.30 -14.32
C ASP A 18 24.26 22.37 -14.28
N ALA A 19 23.01 21.93 -14.23
CA ALA A 19 21.89 22.80 -14.00
C ALA A 19 21.95 23.31 -12.56
N ALA A 20 22.11 24.58 -12.39
CA ALA A 20 22.09 25.31 -11.13
C ALA A 20 20.87 24.90 -10.30
N ILE A 21 21.11 24.43 -9.08
CA ILE A 21 20.10 24.26 -8.02
C ILE A 21 19.67 25.66 -7.58
N GLY A 22 18.66 26.19 -8.24
CA GLY A 22 18.10 27.50 -7.93
C GLY A 22 16.62 27.54 -8.28
N ASN A 23 15.76 27.56 -7.27
CA ASN A 23 14.33 27.87 -7.36
C ASN A 23 13.46 26.96 -8.25
N SER A 24 13.57 25.65 -8.10
CA SER A 24 12.60 24.74 -8.69
C SER A 24 11.26 24.83 -7.91
N PRO A 25 10.11 24.58 -8.57
CA PRO A 25 8.82 24.44 -7.89
C PRO A 25 8.83 23.48 -6.71
N LEU A 26 9.73 22.49 -6.74
CA LEU A 26 9.96 21.49 -5.69
C LEU A 26 10.56 22.09 -4.42
N SER A 27 11.44 23.10 -4.51
CA SER A 27 11.98 23.80 -3.34
C SER A 27 10.94 24.67 -2.64
N GLN A 28 9.99 25.22 -3.39
CA GLN A 28 8.85 25.97 -2.85
C GLN A 28 7.81 25.03 -2.21
N ALA A 29 7.63 23.82 -2.76
CA ALA A 29 6.77 22.79 -2.18
C ALA A 29 7.35 22.26 -0.86
N ALA A 30 8.65 21.99 -0.80
CA ALA A 30 9.33 21.59 0.43
C ALA A 30 9.24 22.68 1.52
N SER A 31 9.39 23.95 1.17
CA SER A 31 9.23 25.08 2.10
C SER A 31 7.78 25.22 2.59
N ARG A 32 6.77 24.94 1.76
CA ARG A 32 5.36 24.87 2.16
C ARG A 32 5.05 23.67 3.04
N ALA A 33 5.68 22.53 2.79
CA ALA A 33 5.53 21.33 3.61
C ALA A 33 6.07 21.55 5.03
N VAL A 34 7.24 22.15 5.16
CA VAL A 34 7.81 22.53 6.47
C VAL A 34 6.90 23.52 7.22
N MET A 35 6.25 24.45 6.54
CA MET A 35 5.26 25.35 7.16
C MET A 35 3.99 24.61 7.61
N ASN A 36 3.57 23.56 6.91
CA ASN A 36 2.42 22.74 7.32
C ASN A 36 2.70 21.90 8.58
N VAL A 37 3.94 21.47 8.83
CA VAL A 37 4.33 20.75 10.06
C VAL A 37 4.10 21.59 11.30
N ALA A 38 4.54 22.84 11.28
CA ALA A 38 4.31 23.76 12.40
C ALA A 38 2.81 24.00 12.65
N ALA A 39 1.99 23.94 11.61
CA ALA A 39 0.54 24.07 11.71
C ALA A 39 -0.16 22.77 12.18
N SER A 40 0.46 21.59 11.99
CA SER A 40 -0.11 20.30 12.39
C SER A 40 -0.02 20.03 13.90
N GLY A 41 0.83 20.77 14.62
CA GLY A 41 1.04 20.61 16.07
C GLY A 41 1.93 19.42 16.46
N TYR A 42 2.58 18.76 15.49
CA TYR A 42 3.53 17.68 15.74
C TYR A 42 4.91 18.22 16.08
N VAL A 43 5.62 17.57 16.99
CA VAL A 43 6.93 18.05 17.53
C VAL A 43 8.04 17.01 17.42
N GLY A 44 7.72 15.76 17.07
CA GLY A 44 8.64 14.64 16.91
C GLY A 44 9.16 14.04 18.21
N ASN A 45 9.70 12.83 18.11
CA ASN A 45 10.15 12.01 19.25
C ASN A 45 11.20 12.71 20.12
N ALA A 46 12.10 13.50 19.55
CA ALA A 46 13.14 14.22 20.30
C ALA A 46 12.57 15.23 21.30
N ALA A 47 11.41 15.81 21.04
CA ALA A 47 10.74 16.69 21.98
C ALA A 47 10.21 15.91 23.19
N CYS A 48 9.68 14.70 22.96
CA CYS A 48 9.16 13.80 24.02
C CYS A 48 10.31 13.26 24.89
N ALA A 49 11.44 12.90 24.30
CA ALA A 49 12.63 12.36 24.98
C ALA A 49 13.15 13.27 26.10
N ARG A 50 12.97 14.59 25.99
CA ARG A 50 13.45 15.55 26.99
C ARG A 50 12.84 15.35 28.38
N CYS A 51 11.59 14.86 28.45
CA CYS A 51 10.90 14.60 29.70
C CYS A 51 10.62 13.10 29.94
N HIS A 52 10.55 12.30 28.88
CA HIS A 52 10.22 10.87 28.90
C HIS A 52 11.40 10.00 28.44
N ALA A 53 12.64 10.32 28.87
CA ALA A 53 13.87 9.68 28.38
C ALA A 53 13.85 8.14 28.47
N SER A 54 13.46 7.58 29.60
CA SER A 54 13.42 6.11 29.78
C SER A 54 12.39 5.42 28.88
N ILE A 55 11.23 6.03 28.66
CA ILE A 55 10.20 5.52 27.75
C ILE A 55 10.72 5.62 26.31
N TYR A 56 11.35 6.73 25.96
CA TYR A 56 11.93 6.95 24.65
C TYR A 56 13.00 5.88 24.33
N GLU A 57 13.96 5.68 25.24
CA GLU A 57 15.03 4.68 25.08
C GLU A 57 14.47 3.27 24.91
N SER A 58 13.46 2.90 25.72
CA SER A 58 12.78 1.62 25.59
C SER A 58 12.03 1.50 24.26
N TYR A 59 11.33 2.54 23.84
CA TYR A 59 10.56 2.56 22.59
C TYR A 59 11.45 2.43 21.36
N GLU A 60 12.61 3.08 21.34
CA GLU A 60 13.57 2.99 20.23
C GLU A 60 14.07 1.55 19.99
N SER A 61 13.89 0.61 20.92
CA SER A 61 14.17 -0.80 20.69
C SER A 61 13.03 -1.56 20.00
N THR A 62 11.87 -0.94 19.80
CA THR A 62 10.69 -1.60 19.23
C THR A 62 10.71 -1.65 17.71
N ALA A 63 10.02 -2.64 17.14
CA ALA A 63 9.84 -2.74 15.70
C ALA A 63 9.08 -1.55 15.10
N MET A 64 8.20 -0.91 15.87
CA MET A 64 7.42 0.25 15.41
C MET A 64 8.31 1.48 15.22
N ALA A 65 9.25 1.74 16.11
CA ALA A 65 10.19 2.84 15.97
C ALA A 65 11.02 2.76 14.67
N HIS A 66 11.29 1.56 14.21
CA HIS A 66 12.09 1.27 13.01
C HIS A 66 11.23 0.82 11.80
N ALA A 67 9.95 1.17 11.78
CA ALA A 67 9.06 0.75 10.70
C ALA A 67 9.39 1.37 9.33
N SER A 68 10.18 2.43 9.29
CA SER A 68 10.75 3.04 8.08
C SER A 68 11.99 3.85 8.40
N GLY A 69 12.74 4.19 7.37
CA GLY A 69 13.93 5.05 7.48
C GLY A 69 14.60 5.28 6.12
N PRO A 70 15.70 6.05 6.09
CA PRO A 70 16.55 6.16 4.92
C PRO A 70 17.05 4.77 4.49
N ALA A 71 17.05 4.48 3.19
CA ALA A 71 17.46 3.17 2.69
C ALA A 71 18.87 2.78 3.13
N MET A 72 19.77 3.75 3.24
CA MET A 72 21.17 3.53 3.67
C MET A 72 21.28 2.97 5.09
N ASP A 73 20.36 3.31 5.99
CA ASP A 73 20.44 2.90 7.40
C ASP A 73 20.21 1.40 7.59
N ALA A 74 19.62 0.74 6.57
CA ALA A 74 19.24 -0.66 6.67
C ALA A 74 19.60 -1.48 5.43
N LEU A 75 20.52 -0.99 4.58
CA LEU A 75 20.92 -1.65 3.36
C LEU A 75 21.83 -2.85 3.67
N THR A 76 21.45 -4.01 3.15
CA THR A 76 22.29 -5.21 3.12
C THR A 76 22.73 -5.43 1.67
N PRO A 77 24.00 -5.15 1.30
CA PRO A 77 24.48 -5.37 -0.07
C PRO A 77 24.36 -6.84 -0.47
N ALA A 78 23.92 -7.09 -1.70
CA ALA A 78 23.80 -8.42 -2.27
C ALA A 78 23.66 -8.39 -3.80
N GLU A 79 23.78 -9.55 -4.41
CA GLU A 79 23.44 -9.77 -5.81
C GLU A 79 22.80 -11.14 -5.99
N PHE A 80 21.83 -11.24 -6.88
CA PHE A 80 21.19 -12.51 -7.22
C PHE A 80 20.53 -12.43 -8.59
N THR A 81 20.22 -13.60 -9.17
CA THR A 81 19.47 -13.69 -10.42
C THR A 81 18.11 -14.30 -10.14
N HIS A 82 17.04 -13.58 -10.48
CA HIS A 82 15.69 -14.12 -10.42
C HIS A 82 15.49 -15.11 -11.57
N LYS A 83 15.14 -16.34 -11.22
CA LYS A 83 15.11 -17.47 -12.16
C LYS A 83 14.06 -17.30 -13.26
N GLU A 84 12.87 -16.83 -12.91
CA GLU A 84 11.71 -16.75 -13.79
C GLU A 84 11.86 -15.67 -14.85
N SER A 85 12.45 -14.52 -14.48
CA SER A 85 12.68 -13.39 -15.40
C SER A 85 14.07 -13.40 -16.03
N GLY A 86 15.03 -14.15 -15.47
CA GLY A 86 16.43 -14.11 -15.88
C GLY A 86 17.14 -12.78 -15.58
N VAL A 87 16.53 -11.90 -14.81
CA VAL A 87 17.11 -10.60 -14.44
C VAL A 87 18.09 -10.76 -13.30
N HIS A 88 19.28 -10.22 -13.47
CA HIS A 88 20.29 -10.10 -12.43
C HIS A 88 20.11 -8.78 -11.69
N TYR A 89 19.93 -8.86 -10.37
CA TYR A 89 19.79 -7.72 -9.46
C TYR A 89 21.02 -7.56 -8.61
N ARG A 90 21.44 -6.32 -8.41
CA ARG A 90 22.52 -5.96 -7.47
C ARG A 90 22.09 -4.81 -6.60
N ILE A 91 22.16 -5.01 -5.29
CA ILE A 91 21.86 -4.04 -4.25
C ILE A 91 23.19 -3.62 -3.63
N TYR A 92 23.49 -2.32 -3.65
CA TYR A 92 24.80 -1.83 -3.21
C TYR A 92 24.73 -0.37 -2.76
N SER A 93 25.78 0.10 -2.09
CA SER A 93 25.98 1.51 -1.78
C SER A 93 27.08 2.10 -2.65
N GLU A 94 26.88 3.32 -3.12
CA GLU A 94 27.86 4.08 -3.88
C GLU A 94 27.71 5.57 -3.53
N ASN A 95 28.83 6.22 -3.15
CA ASN A 95 28.86 7.65 -2.78
C ASN A 95 27.84 8.04 -1.70
N GLY A 96 27.64 7.15 -0.70
CA GLY A 96 26.68 7.40 0.40
C GLY A 96 25.19 7.26 0.01
N ARG A 97 24.90 6.67 -1.13
CA ARG A 97 23.54 6.39 -1.62
C ARG A 97 23.32 4.90 -1.81
N ALA A 98 22.09 4.46 -1.61
CA ALA A 98 21.66 3.09 -1.83
C ALA A 98 21.15 2.91 -3.26
N TRP A 99 21.56 1.84 -3.93
CA TRP A 99 21.23 1.58 -5.32
C TRP A 99 20.72 0.17 -5.52
N LEU A 100 19.72 0.05 -6.38
CA LEU A 100 19.33 -1.19 -7.05
C LEU A 100 19.73 -1.07 -8.53
N SER A 101 20.62 -1.93 -9.01
CA SER A 101 20.82 -2.11 -10.44
C SER A 101 20.24 -3.43 -10.90
N PHE A 102 19.83 -3.47 -12.15
CA PHE A 102 19.25 -4.64 -12.79
C PHE A 102 19.72 -4.75 -14.23
N GLU A 103 19.93 -5.99 -14.67
CA GLU A 103 20.21 -6.28 -16.08
C GLU A 103 19.75 -7.70 -16.44
N ARG A 104 19.33 -7.91 -17.67
CA ARG A 104 19.09 -9.24 -18.22
C ARG A 104 20.20 -9.58 -19.20
N PRO A 105 21.02 -10.62 -18.94
CA PRO A 105 22.04 -11.05 -19.88
C PRO A 105 21.44 -11.34 -21.26
N GLY A 106 22.02 -10.72 -22.30
CA GLY A 106 21.55 -10.87 -23.68
C GLY A 106 20.38 -9.96 -24.09
N ASP A 107 19.81 -9.16 -23.19
CA ASP A 107 18.77 -8.16 -23.49
C ASP A 107 19.21 -6.77 -23.00
N PRO A 108 19.89 -5.97 -23.83
CA PRO A 108 20.39 -4.65 -23.43
C PRO A 108 19.29 -3.62 -23.13
N GLU A 109 18.04 -3.89 -23.52
CA GLU A 109 16.88 -3.03 -23.23
C GLU A 109 16.45 -3.17 -21.77
N VAL A 110 16.78 -4.30 -21.10
CA VAL A 110 16.52 -4.54 -19.67
C VAL A 110 17.79 -4.30 -18.88
N ARG A 111 18.13 -3.04 -18.72
CA ARG A 111 19.29 -2.62 -17.95
C ARG A 111 19.06 -1.24 -17.37
N GLY A 112 19.40 -1.07 -16.10
CA GLY A 112 19.29 0.23 -15.46
C GLY A 112 19.65 0.20 -13.98
N ARG A 113 19.42 1.33 -13.33
CA ARG A 113 19.53 1.44 -11.88
C ARG A 113 18.52 2.43 -11.33
N ARG A 114 18.13 2.24 -10.07
CA ARG A 114 17.28 3.16 -9.28
C ARG A 114 17.96 3.46 -7.95
N GLU A 115 17.92 4.71 -7.53
CA GLU A 115 18.32 5.07 -6.18
C GLU A 115 17.22 4.64 -5.21
N LEU A 116 17.57 3.86 -4.20
CA LEU A 116 16.69 3.48 -3.12
C LEU A 116 16.73 4.60 -2.08
N LEU A 117 15.61 5.26 -1.86
CA LEU A 117 15.52 6.45 -1.00
C LEU A 117 15.18 6.08 0.44
N TYR A 118 14.20 5.21 0.60
CA TYR A 118 13.66 4.81 1.89
C TYR A 118 13.50 3.30 1.96
N TYR A 119 13.44 2.78 3.19
CA TYR A 119 12.87 1.46 3.43
C TYR A 119 11.57 1.59 4.22
N ILE A 120 10.66 0.65 4.05
CA ILE A 120 9.50 0.39 4.89
C ILE A 120 9.55 -1.05 5.41
N GLY A 121 9.02 -1.25 6.63
CA GLY A 121 9.16 -2.51 7.37
C GLY A 121 10.34 -2.50 8.33
N SER A 122 10.09 -2.89 9.58
CA SER A 122 11.07 -2.80 10.69
C SER A 122 12.31 -3.70 10.54
N GLY A 123 12.34 -4.58 9.56
CA GLY A 123 13.36 -5.60 9.42
C GLY A 123 13.17 -6.81 10.35
N ARG A 124 12.14 -6.82 11.17
CA ARG A 124 11.84 -8.00 11.99
C ARG A 124 11.39 -9.20 11.15
N ARG A 125 10.68 -8.94 10.06
CA ARG A 125 10.25 -9.93 9.05
C ARG A 125 10.97 -9.69 7.73
N GLY A 126 11.01 -8.45 7.30
CA GLY A 126 11.64 -8.01 6.07
C GLY A 126 11.61 -6.50 5.93
N ARG A 127 12.09 -6.03 4.79
CA ARG A 127 12.05 -4.64 4.36
C ARG A 127 11.78 -4.56 2.88
N SER A 128 10.84 -3.69 2.52
CA SER A 128 10.68 -3.19 1.16
C SER A 128 11.43 -1.88 1.00
N TYR A 129 11.92 -1.60 -0.19
CA TYR A 129 12.64 -0.36 -0.46
C TYR A 129 11.87 0.48 -1.47
N LEU A 130 11.94 1.79 -1.31
CA LEU A 130 11.20 2.75 -2.13
C LEU A 130 12.18 3.55 -2.98
N PHE A 131 11.81 3.76 -4.23
CA PHE A 131 12.49 4.64 -5.17
C PHE A 131 11.49 5.60 -5.83
N GLU A 132 11.99 6.65 -6.45
CA GLU A 132 11.18 7.68 -7.10
C GLU A 132 11.45 7.69 -8.61
N THR A 133 10.39 7.93 -9.37
CA THR A 133 10.46 8.28 -10.80
C THR A 133 9.51 9.46 -11.05
N ASP A 134 10.04 10.62 -11.39
CA ASP A 134 9.28 11.85 -11.69
C ASP A 134 8.30 12.29 -10.56
N GLY A 135 8.73 12.17 -9.31
CA GLY A 135 7.94 12.51 -8.13
C GLY A 135 6.93 11.43 -7.71
N PHE A 136 6.79 10.35 -8.49
CA PHE A 136 5.99 9.19 -8.13
C PHE A 136 6.84 8.18 -7.36
N LEU A 137 6.33 7.70 -6.24
CA LEU A 137 7.04 6.79 -5.34
C LEU A 137 6.61 5.35 -5.62
N PHE A 138 7.59 4.49 -5.81
CA PHE A 138 7.37 3.08 -6.13
C PHE A 138 8.11 2.17 -5.16
N GLU A 139 7.56 0.98 -4.95
CA GLU A 139 8.23 -0.10 -4.25
C GLU A 139 9.22 -0.81 -5.20
N SER A 140 10.41 -1.11 -4.68
CA SER A 140 11.40 -1.94 -5.37
C SER A 140 10.82 -3.32 -5.69
N PRO A 141 11.12 -3.88 -6.87
CA PRO A 141 10.69 -5.24 -7.21
C PRO A 141 11.35 -6.33 -6.34
N VAL A 142 12.33 -5.97 -5.52
CA VAL A 142 13.06 -6.89 -4.66
C VAL A 142 13.07 -6.40 -3.22
N ASN A 143 12.86 -7.34 -2.28
CA ASN A 143 12.75 -7.10 -0.85
C ASN A 143 13.77 -7.93 -0.07
N TRP A 144 14.16 -7.43 1.09
CA TRP A 144 14.93 -8.18 2.06
C TRP A 144 14.02 -8.98 2.99
N TYR A 145 14.26 -10.29 3.14
CA TYR A 145 13.53 -11.21 4.02
C TYR A 145 14.44 -11.71 5.14
N THR A 146 14.14 -11.27 6.35
CA THR A 146 15.04 -11.45 7.51
C THR A 146 15.13 -12.88 8.00
N ASP A 147 14.02 -13.62 8.04
CA ASP A 147 14.02 -14.99 8.58
C ASP A 147 14.92 -15.93 7.75
N LYS A 148 15.02 -15.70 6.45
CA LYS A 148 15.91 -16.46 5.54
C LYS A 148 17.22 -15.76 5.24
N GLN A 149 17.36 -14.49 5.63
CA GLN A 149 18.49 -13.63 5.30
C GLN A 149 18.79 -13.61 3.79
N VAL A 150 17.75 -13.41 3.00
CA VAL A 150 17.82 -13.37 1.53
C VAL A 150 17.15 -12.14 0.96
N TRP A 151 17.65 -11.70 -0.18
CA TRP A 151 16.89 -10.88 -1.11
C TRP A 151 16.11 -11.77 -2.05
N ASP A 152 14.85 -11.45 -2.25
CA ASP A 152 13.97 -12.10 -3.20
C ASP A 152 12.96 -11.10 -3.76
N MET A 153 12.18 -11.52 -4.74
CA MET A 153 11.15 -10.66 -5.34
C MET A 153 10.13 -10.22 -4.31
N ALA A 154 9.65 -8.99 -4.46
CA ALA A 154 8.50 -8.49 -3.71
C ALA A 154 7.26 -9.39 -3.95
N PRO A 155 6.30 -9.48 -3.01
CA PRO A 155 5.21 -10.44 -3.08
C PRO A 155 4.42 -10.42 -4.38
N ALA A 156 4.21 -9.24 -4.97
CA ALA A 156 3.49 -9.09 -6.24
C ALA A 156 4.27 -9.62 -7.47
N TYR A 157 5.57 -9.90 -7.35
CA TYR A 157 6.47 -10.13 -8.48
C TYR A 157 7.13 -11.50 -8.53
N GLN A 158 6.86 -12.38 -7.57
CA GLN A 158 7.55 -13.68 -7.42
C GLN A 158 7.48 -14.60 -8.64
N THR A 159 6.41 -14.49 -9.44
CA THR A 159 6.23 -15.30 -10.63
C THR A 159 6.33 -14.48 -11.91
N SER A 160 6.72 -13.22 -11.81
CA SER A 160 6.83 -12.32 -12.96
C SER A 160 7.97 -12.77 -13.87
N ARG A 161 7.69 -12.80 -15.17
CA ARG A 161 8.70 -13.02 -16.22
C ARG A 161 9.29 -11.71 -16.74
N GLU A 162 8.67 -10.60 -16.42
CA GLU A 162 9.11 -9.25 -16.72
C GLU A 162 9.70 -8.60 -15.47
N MET A 163 10.51 -7.58 -15.65
CA MET A 163 11.10 -6.80 -14.56
C MET A 163 10.30 -5.51 -14.36
N PRO A 164 9.33 -5.48 -13.44
CA PRO A 164 8.48 -4.32 -13.23
C PRO A 164 9.16 -3.30 -12.30
N LEU A 165 8.89 -2.01 -12.55
CA LEU A 165 9.28 -0.90 -11.66
C LEU A 165 8.07 0.02 -11.36
N ASN A 166 6.87 -0.51 -11.42
CA ASN A 166 5.64 0.27 -11.40
C ASN A 166 4.66 -0.13 -10.29
N LEU A 167 5.14 -0.77 -9.21
CA LEU A 167 4.33 -1.02 -8.02
C LEU A 167 4.26 0.27 -7.19
N PRO A 168 3.12 0.98 -7.17
CA PRO A 168 3.03 2.27 -6.49
C PRO A 168 3.09 2.10 -4.97
N ALA A 169 3.83 2.98 -4.30
CA ALA A 169 3.83 3.10 -2.86
C ALA A 169 2.64 3.97 -2.42
N TYR A 170 1.48 3.35 -2.25
CA TYR A 170 0.25 4.03 -1.88
C TYR A 170 0.29 4.68 -0.49
N ALA A 171 -0.57 5.68 -0.29
CA ALA A 171 -0.77 6.31 1.00
C ALA A 171 -1.09 5.31 2.13
N SER A 172 -1.80 4.21 1.82
CA SER A 172 -2.07 3.12 2.77
C SER A 172 -0.82 2.40 3.26
N CYS A 173 0.21 2.24 2.42
CA CYS A 173 1.50 1.67 2.82
C CYS A 173 2.21 2.61 3.80
N LEU A 174 2.33 3.89 3.42
CA LEU A 174 3.01 4.90 4.22
C LEU A 174 2.28 5.14 5.56
N HIS A 175 0.94 5.14 5.55
CA HIS A 175 0.12 5.35 6.75
C HIS A 175 0.53 4.45 7.93
N CYS A 176 0.84 3.17 7.67
CA CYS A 176 1.22 2.21 8.69
C CYS A 176 2.71 2.23 9.05
N HIS A 177 3.56 2.72 8.17
CA HIS A 177 5.01 2.59 8.29
C HIS A 177 5.74 3.89 8.67
N VAL A 178 5.09 5.04 8.49
CA VAL A 178 5.72 6.35 8.75
C VAL A 178 4.86 7.22 9.67
N SER A 179 5.44 8.29 10.17
CA SER A 179 4.71 9.34 10.88
C SER A 179 4.77 10.64 10.12
N GLU A 180 3.69 11.43 10.19
CA GLU A 180 3.55 12.69 9.45
C GLU A 180 3.75 12.48 7.94
N MET A 181 3.00 11.54 7.37
CA MET A 181 2.92 11.38 5.93
C MET A 181 2.39 12.67 5.30
N GLN A 182 3.00 13.11 4.22
CA GLN A 182 2.46 14.19 3.41
C GLN A 182 1.41 13.63 2.44
N PRO A 183 0.25 14.29 2.28
CA PRO A 183 -0.76 13.81 1.35
C PRO A 183 -0.19 13.77 -0.08
N PRO A 184 -0.58 12.77 -0.87
CA PRO A 184 -0.20 12.74 -2.28
C PRO A 184 -0.76 13.95 -3.03
N ALA A 185 -0.15 14.30 -4.14
CA ALA A 185 -0.64 15.36 -5.00
C ALA A 185 -2.07 15.04 -5.47
N LYS A 186 -2.92 16.06 -5.54
CA LYS A 186 -4.34 15.88 -5.89
C LYS A 186 -4.52 15.06 -7.17
N GLY A 187 -5.35 14.05 -7.09
CA GLY A 187 -5.68 13.15 -8.18
C GLY A 187 -4.62 12.07 -8.46
N THR A 188 -3.58 11.99 -7.62
CA THR A 188 -2.58 10.93 -7.70
C THR A 188 -2.57 10.11 -6.41
N ASP A 189 -2.18 8.83 -6.50
CA ASP A 189 -2.17 7.93 -5.34
C ASP A 189 -0.76 7.74 -4.75
N ASP A 190 0.29 8.08 -5.50
CA ASP A 190 1.68 7.78 -5.19
C ASP A 190 2.67 8.91 -5.55
N ARG A 191 2.17 10.10 -5.93
CA ARG A 191 3.00 11.28 -6.16
C ARG A 191 3.03 12.18 -4.93
N TYR A 192 4.14 12.18 -4.22
CA TYR A 192 4.27 12.91 -2.96
C TYR A 192 5.14 14.17 -3.08
N PRO A 193 4.97 15.15 -2.15
CA PRO A 193 6.01 16.14 -1.88
C PRO A 193 7.31 15.45 -1.46
N ASN A 194 8.44 16.11 -1.64
CA ASN A 194 9.72 15.59 -1.18
C ASN A 194 10.17 16.38 0.08
N PRO A 195 10.33 15.72 1.25
CA PRO A 195 10.18 14.30 1.52
C PRO A 195 8.70 13.85 1.58
N PRO A 196 8.37 12.57 1.32
CA PRO A 196 7.00 12.08 1.35
C PRO A 196 6.41 11.96 2.77
N PHE A 197 7.25 11.96 3.79
CA PHE A 197 6.91 11.96 5.21
C PHE A 197 8.00 12.70 6.02
N LEU A 198 7.64 13.13 7.21
CA LEU A 198 8.51 14.02 8.00
C LEU A 198 9.24 13.26 9.11
N HIS A 199 8.71 12.14 9.57
CA HIS A 199 9.32 11.31 10.60
C HIS A 199 9.35 9.84 10.17
N ASN A 200 10.52 9.24 10.30
CA ASN A 200 10.75 7.83 10.09
C ASN A 200 10.08 7.01 11.18
N GLY A 201 9.63 5.81 10.84
CA GLY A 201 8.99 4.90 11.78
C GLY A 201 7.68 5.43 12.34
N VAL A 202 7.14 4.72 13.32
CA VAL A 202 5.95 5.14 14.06
C VAL A 202 6.40 5.98 15.25
N SER A 203 6.08 7.29 15.25
CA SER A 203 6.45 8.20 16.33
C SER A 203 5.50 8.09 17.53
N CYS A 204 5.92 8.66 18.68
CA CYS A 204 5.07 8.80 19.88
C CYS A 204 3.69 9.38 19.54
N GLU A 205 3.68 10.39 18.69
CA GLU A 205 2.49 11.15 18.32
C GLU A 205 1.52 10.36 17.44
N ARG A 206 1.96 9.23 16.85
CA ARG A 206 1.07 8.35 16.10
C ARG A 206 0.05 7.65 17.00
N CYS A 207 0.39 7.49 18.30
CA CYS A 207 -0.48 6.90 19.33
C CYS A 207 -1.04 7.94 20.29
N HIS A 208 -0.31 9.03 20.53
CA HIS A 208 -0.65 10.06 21.52
C HIS A 208 -1.24 11.34 20.92
N GLY A 209 -1.25 11.48 19.59
CA GLY A 209 -1.66 12.70 18.90
C GLY A 209 -0.62 13.81 18.97
N PRO A 210 -0.90 14.97 18.34
CA PRO A 210 0.04 16.10 18.25
C PRO A 210 0.50 16.60 19.63
N GLY A 211 1.82 16.75 19.81
CA GLY A 211 2.46 17.03 21.10
C GLY A 211 2.68 18.49 21.44
N ALA A 212 2.45 19.43 20.53
CA ALA A 212 2.79 20.83 20.72
C ALA A 212 2.10 21.46 21.96
N GLU A 213 0.81 21.21 22.13
CA GLU A 213 0.07 21.69 23.31
C GLU A 213 0.61 21.06 24.60
N HIS A 214 0.95 19.78 24.57
CA HIS A 214 1.49 19.09 25.73
C HIS A 214 2.85 19.63 26.14
N VAL A 215 3.74 19.87 25.19
CA VAL A 215 5.05 20.47 25.44
C VAL A 215 4.91 21.88 26.03
N ALA A 216 3.83 22.60 25.70
CA ALA A 216 3.48 23.89 26.27
C ALA A 216 2.74 23.80 27.62
N GLY A 217 2.60 22.61 28.22
CA GLY A 217 1.93 22.39 29.52
C GLY A 217 0.45 21.97 29.40
N GLY A 218 -0.07 21.72 28.21
CA GLY A 218 -1.42 21.25 27.95
C GLY A 218 -1.56 19.72 28.06
N LYS A 219 -2.67 19.19 27.57
CA LYS A 219 -2.98 17.76 27.60
C LYS A 219 -2.51 17.07 26.32
N ILE A 220 -2.29 15.78 26.42
CA ILE A 220 -2.09 14.86 25.30
C ILE A 220 -2.99 13.64 25.44
N VAL A 221 -3.30 12.97 24.37
CA VAL A 221 -4.07 11.72 24.41
C VAL A 221 -3.25 10.63 25.10
N ASN A 222 -3.85 9.98 26.08
CA ASN A 222 -3.35 8.73 26.63
C ASN A 222 -4.33 7.62 26.22
N PRO A 223 -3.93 6.67 25.34
CA PRO A 223 -4.81 5.62 24.85
C PRO A 223 -5.48 4.81 25.96
N GLU A 224 -4.80 4.53 27.07
CA GLU A 224 -5.36 3.80 28.22
C GLU A 224 -6.58 4.50 28.86
N LYS A 225 -6.65 5.83 28.75
CA LYS A 225 -7.73 6.65 29.32
C LYS A 225 -8.90 6.88 28.37
N LEU A 226 -8.79 6.39 27.14
CA LEU A 226 -9.88 6.47 26.16
C LEU A 226 -10.97 5.43 26.46
N SER A 227 -12.15 5.64 25.90
CA SER A 227 -13.18 4.59 25.88
C SER A 227 -12.67 3.35 25.14
N PRO A 228 -13.13 2.14 25.48
CA PRO A 228 -12.59 0.90 24.91
C PRO A 228 -12.52 0.89 23.38
N GLY A 229 -13.55 1.35 22.69
CA GLY A 229 -13.56 1.43 21.22
C GLY A 229 -12.46 2.34 20.70
N ARG A 230 -12.39 3.58 21.18
CA ARG A 230 -11.38 4.56 20.73
C ARG A 230 -9.95 4.16 21.11
N ARG A 231 -9.77 3.47 22.21
CA ARG A 231 -8.50 2.90 22.63
C ARG A 231 -8.01 1.82 21.65
N ASP A 232 -8.91 0.91 21.28
CA ASP A 232 -8.61 -0.19 20.36
C ASP A 232 -8.32 0.35 18.96
N GLU A 233 -8.98 1.44 18.52
CA GLU A 233 -8.78 2.10 17.22
C GLU A 233 -7.37 2.68 17.04
N VAL A 234 -6.67 3.03 18.13
CA VAL A 234 -5.26 3.45 18.06
C VAL A 234 -4.36 2.34 17.48
N CYS A 235 -4.66 1.08 17.79
CA CYS A 235 -3.94 -0.06 17.23
C CYS A 235 -4.52 -0.47 15.87
N MET A 236 -5.84 -0.41 15.72
CA MET A 236 -6.56 -0.80 14.51
C MET A 236 -6.12 -0.03 13.29
N GLN A 237 -5.76 1.24 13.40
CA GLN A 237 -5.33 2.06 12.27
C GLN A 237 -4.21 1.43 11.44
N CYS A 238 -3.40 0.51 12.03
CA CYS A 238 -2.28 -0.15 11.35
C CYS A 238 -2.31 -1.68 11.48
N HIS A 239 -3.01 -2.25 12.46
CA HIS A 239 -3.03 -3.70 12.74
C HIS A 239 -4.37 -4.36 12.39
N MET A 240 -5.16 -3.72 11.54
CA MET A 240 -6.40 -4.20 10.96
C MET A 240 -6.27 -4.24 9.44
N GLU A 241 -6.45 -5.40 8.84
CA GLU A 241 -6.45 -5.56 7.39
C GLU A 241 -7.88 -5.54 6.84
N GLY A 242 -8.75 -6.34 7.42
CA GLY A 242 -10.08 -6.57 6.88
C GLY A 242 -10.06 -7.35 5.57
N LYS A 243 -11.21 -7.47 4.93
CA LYS A 243 -11.33 -7.97 3.57
C LYS A 243 -11.40 -6.83 2.56
N VAL A 244 -12.02 -5.73 2.96
CA VAL A 244 -12.11 -4.48 2.20
C VAL A 244 -12.08 -3.30 3.19
N ALA A 245 -11.39 -2.23 2.81
CA ALA A 245 -11.37 -0.95 3.51
C ALA A 245 -11.96 0.13 2.59
N ILE A 246 -12.96 0.88 3.08
CA ILE A 246 -13.62 1.95 2.33
C ILE A 246 -13.40 3.28 3.02
N GLU A 247 -12.68 4.17 2.38
CA GLU A 247 -12.49 5.54 2.86
C GLU A 247 -13.81 6.34 2.79
N GLN A 248 -13.97 7.24 3.75
CA GLN A 248 -15.15 8.10 3.80
C GLN A 248 -15.03 9.26 2.81
N PRO A 249 -16.14 9.82 2.31
CA PRO A 249 -16.11 10.90 1.33
C PRO A 249 -15.22 12.07 1.77
N GLY A 250 -14.20 12.38 0.99
CA GLY A 250 -13.24 13.46 1.26
C GLY A 250 -12.37 13.26 2.51
N ARG A 251 -12.25 12.03 3.00
CA ARG A 251 -11.40 11.68 4.14
C ARG A 251 -10.48 10.54 3.75
N HIS A 252 -9.32 10.48 4.42
CA HIS A 252 -8.33 9.43 4.21
C HIS A 252 -7.91 8.79 5.53
N ALA A 253 -7.59 7.50 5.49
CA ALA A 253 -7.17 6.76 6.68
C ALA A 253 -5.97 7.41 7.40
N TYR A 254 -5.03 7.99 6.65
CA TYR A 254 -3.86 8.67 7.20
C TYR A 254 -4.17 9.98 7.96
N GLU A 255 -5.38 10.52 7.83
CA GLU A 255 -5.82 11.71 8.59
C GLU A 255 -6.29 11.36 10.00
N PHE A 256 -6.48 10.08 10.31
CA PHE A 256 -6.92 9.64 11.64
C PHE A 256 -6.00 10.16 12.74
N ARG A 257 -6.62 10.65 13.80
CA ARG A 257 -5.91 11.13 15.01
C ARG A 257 -6.39 10.34 16.22
N PRO A 258 -5.47 9.88 17.10
CA PRO A 258 -5.83 9.17 18.33
C PRO A 258 -6.86 9.94 19.16
N GLY A 259 -7.88 9.22 19.65
CA GLY A 259 -9.01 9.80 20.37
C GLY A 259 -10.20 10.21 19.48
N GLY A 260 -10.02 10.27 18.15
CA GLY A 260 -11.08 10.34 17.15
C GLY A 260 -11.77 8.99 16.93
N GLU A 261 -12.70 8.92 16.00
CA GLU A 261 -13.32 7.69 15.52
C GLU A 261 -12.72 7.29 14.19
N LEU A 262 -12.09 6.11 14.10
CA LEU A 262 -11.45 5.63 12.86
C LEU A 262 -12.47 5.47 11.74
N SER A 263 -13.71 5.10 12.07
CA SER A 263 -14.80 4.97 11.11
C SER A 263 -15.26 6.30 10.46
N ASP A 264 -14.78 7.45 10.93
CA ASP A 264 -15.00 8.75 10.27
C ASP A 264 -14.04 8.95 9.09
N TYR A 265 -13.01 8.10 8.96
CA TYR A 265 -11.98 8.13 7.92
C TYR A 265 -12.03 6.91 7.02
N VAL A 266 -12.12 5.71 7.62
CA VAL A 266 -12.13 4.44 6.90
C VAL A 266 -13.02 3.42 7.61
N ARG A 267 -13.76 2.62 6.85
CA ARG A 267 -14.54 1.49 7.34
C ARG A 267 -14.02 0.20 6.80
N TYR A 268 -13.77 -0.72 7.70
CA TYR A 268 -13.34 -2.08 7.38
C TYR A 268 -14.53 -3.02 7.28
N PHE A 269 -14.43 -3.96 6.36
CA PHE A 269 -15.38 -5.06 6.20
C PHE A 269 -14.65 -6.39 6.29
N VAL A 270 -15.27 -7.38 6.92
CA VAL A 270 -14.77 -8.75 7.05
C VAL A 270 -15.83 -9.74 6.56
N LEU A 271 -15.40 -10.94 6.17
CA LEU A 271 -16.33 -12.01 5.81
C LEU A 271 -16.81 -12.73 7.08
N ALA A 272 -18.13 -12.72 7.32
CA ALA A 272 -18.71 -13.40 8.47
C ALA A 272 -18.55 -14.92 8.35
N GLY A 273 -18.15 -15.57 9.46
CA GLY A 273 -18.00 -17.03 9.51
C GLY A 273 -16.71 -17.58 8.89
N SER A 274 -15.86 -16.75 8.31
CA SER A 274 -14.60 -17.15 7.68
C SER A 274 -13.54 -17.48 8.75
N GLN A 275 -13.59 -18.72 9.29
CA GLN A 275 -12.48 -19.26 10.10
C GLN A 275 -11.35 -19.86 9.23
N THR A 276 -11.55 -19.95 7.92
CA THR A 276 -10.73 -20.73 6.98
C THR A 276 -9.85 -19.87 6.06
N GLN A 277 -9.97 -18.55 6.10
CA GLN A 277 -9.04 -17.70 5.34
C GLN A 277 -7.68 -17.67 6.04
N GLY A 278 -6.59 -17.75 5.27
CA GLY A 278 -5.24 -17.54 5.75
C GLY A 278 -5.13 -16.22 6.53
N LEU A 279 -4.21 -16.13 7.46
CA LEU A 279 -3.93 -14.89 8.19
C LEU A 279 -3.08 -13.98 7.30
N GLY A 280 -3.53 -12.75 7.11
CA GLY A 280 -2.70 -11.71 6.49
C GLY A 280 -1.68 -11.15 7.48
N ALA A 281 -0.66 -10.46 6.96
CA ALA A 281 0.46 -9.96 7.75
C ALA A 281 0.03 -8.98 8.86
N VAL A 282 -1.08 -8.27 8.68
CA VAL A 282 -1.60 -7.25 9.62
C VAL A 282 -3.00 -7.56 10.18
N SER A 283 -3.39 -8.84 10.18
CA SER A 283 -4.72 -9.31 10.60
C SER A 283 -4.88 -9.56 12.11
N GLN A 284 -4.07 -8.90 12.97
CA GLN A 284 -4.06 -9.18 14.42
C GLN A 284 -5.36 -8.81 15.12
N VAL A 285 -6.00 -7.71 14.71
CA VAL A 285 -7.20 -7.18 15.36
C VAL A 285 -8.41 -8.08 15.12
N GLU A 286 -8.69 -8.40 13.87
CA GLU A 286 -9.81 -9.29 13.50
C GLU A 286 -9.59 -10.73 13.99
N ALA A 287 -8.34 -11.20 14.02
CA ALA A 287 -8.02 -12.50 14.59
C ALA A 287 -8.26 -12.52 16.10
N LEU A 288 -7.81 -11.49 16.85
CA LEU A 288 -8.06 -11.38 18.28
C LEU A 288 -9.56 -11.32 18.59
N ALA A 289 -10.35 -10.61 17.80
CA ALA A 289 -11.80 -10.52 17.97
C ALA A 289 -12.50 -11.89 17.86
N GLN A 290 -11.91 -12.84 17.15
CA GLN A 290 -12.41 -14.22 17.06
C GLN A 290 -12.05 -15.07 18.29
N SER A 291 -11.04 -14.67 19.08
CA SER A 291 -10.58 -15.45 20.23
C SER A 291 -11.64 -15.56 21.33
N GLN A 292 -11.67 -16.71 22.02
CA GLN A 292 -12.52 -16.87 23.19
C GLN A 292 -12.07 -15.96 24.36
N CYS A 293 -10.77 -15.65 24.42
CA CYS A 293 -10.24 -14.71 25.42
C CYS A 293 -10.88 -13.33 25.27
N LYS A 294 -10.85 -12.73 24.07
CA LYS A 294 -11.49 -11.42 23.81
C LYS A 294 -13.01 -11.47 24.00
N LYS A 295 -13.69 -12.49 23.45
CA LYS A 295 -15.15 -12.65 23.57
C LYS A 295 -15.63 -12.73 25.03
N LYS A 296 -14.88 -13.40 25.93
CA LYS A 296 -15.25 -13.54 27.33
C LYS A 296 -14.78 -12.39 28.22
N SER A 297 -13.68 -11.73 27.84
CA SER A 297 -13.14 -10.60 28.59
C SER A 297 -13.77 -9.26 28.18
N GLY A 298 -14.33 -9.18 26.95
CA GLY A 298 -14.91 -7.95 26.42
C GLY A 298 -13.92 -6.79 26.45
N ASP A 299 -14.36 -5.66 26.94
CA ASP A 299 -13.59 -4.41 27.01
C ASP A 299 -12.41 -4.43 27.98
N ARG A 300 -12.34 -5.43 28.88
CA ARG A 300 -11.18 -5.60 29.78
C ARG A 300 -9.92 -6.07 29.04
N MET A 301 -10.06 -6.72 27.88
CA MET A 301 -8.94 -7.20 27.09
C MET A 301 -8.74 -6.32 25.85
N TRP A 302 -7.53 -5.85 25.68
CA TRP A 302 -7.08 -5.09 24.52
C TRP A 302 -5.61 -5.41 24.20
N CYS A 303 -5.03 -4.75 23.23
CA CYS A 303 -3.66 -5.07 22.79
C CYS A 303 -2.63 -4.96 23.91
N ALA A 304 -2.70 -3.89 24.73
CA ALA A 304 -1.77 -3.70 25.83
C ALA A 304 -2.01 -4.63 27.04
N THR A 305 -3.03 -5.47 27.04
CA THR A 305 -3.16 -6.56 28.04
C THR A 305 -2.00 -7.55 27.90
N CYS A 306 -1.52 -7.76 26.66
CA CYS A 306 -0.45 -8.71 26.35
C CYS A 306 0.83 -8.02 25.88
N HIS A 307 0.74 -6.88 25.22
CA HIS A 307 1.86 -6.11 24.68
C HIS A 307 2.10 -4.83 25.48
N ASP A 308 3.36 -4.46 25.66
CA ASP A 308 3.72 -3.10 26.04
C ASP A 308 4.05 -2.33 24.77
N PRO A 309 3.31 -1.25 24.43
CA PRO A 309 3.58 -0.49 23.20
C PRO A 309 4.93 0.25 23.22
N HIS A 310 5.52 0.44 24.40
CA HIS A 310 6.80 1.12 24.58
C HIS A 310 7.99 0.19 24.77
N PHE A 311 7.77 -1.14 24.76
CA PHE A 311 8.81 -2.12 25.05
C PHE A 311 8.59 -3.42 24.28
N SER A 312 9.67 -4.01 23.80
CA SER A 312 9.68 -5.36 23.22
C SER A 312 10.62 -6.24 24.03
N PRO A 313 10.14 -7.39 24.57
CA PRO A 313 11.03 -8.30 25.30
C PRO A 313 12.12 -8.86 24.38
N ALA A 314 13.33 -9.02 24.93
CA ALA A 314 14.40 -9.72 24.25
C ALA A 314 13.99 -11.16 23.86
N ALA A 315 14.65 -11.77 22.88
CA ALA A 315 14.25 -13.08 22.37
C ALA A 315 14.23 -14.14 23.46
N GLU A 316 15.24 -14.14 24.33
CA GLU A 316 15.40 -15.04 25.48
C GLU A 316 14.34 -14.87 26.57
N ASP A 317 13.82 -13.65 26.76
CA ASP A 317 12.83 -13.33 27.80
C ASP A 317 11.39 -13.50 27.30
N ARG A 318 11.19 -13.66 26.02
CA ARG A 318 9.88 -13.61 25.37
C ARG A 318 8.90 -14.64 25.92
N VAL A 319 9.35 -15.87 26.13
CA VAL A 319 8.52 -16.95 26.66
C VAL A 319 8.02 -16.62 28.07
N ALA A 320 8.93 -16.19 28.95
CA ALA A 320 8.58 -15.81 30.33
C ALA A 320 7.64 -14.60 30.36
N TYR A 321 7.91 -13.60 29.55
CA TYR A 321 7.10 -12.39 29.43
C TYR A 321 5.66 -12.69 29.05
N TYR A 322 5.43 -13.40 27.95
CA TYR A 322 4.06 -13.70 27.48
C TYR A 322 3.36 -14.74 28.36
N ARG A 323 4.09 -15.70 28.93
CA ARG A 323 3.54 -16.61 29.93
C ARG A 323 2.94 -15.84 31.11
N ALA A 324 3.65 -14.84 31.65
CA ALA A 324 3.17 -14.03 32.76
C ALA A 324 1.84 -13.32 32.41
N ARG A 325 1.70 -12.81 31.16
CA ARG A 325 0.45 -12.21 30.67
C ARG A 325 -0.72 -13.21 30.63
N CYS A 326 -0.47 -14.44 30.18
CA CYS A 326 -1.48 -15.50 30.18
C CYS A 326 -1.90 -15.86 31.61
N LEU A 327 -0.93 -16.01 32.53
CA LEU A 327 -1.15 -16.41 33.92
C LEU A 327 -1.85 -15.33 34.76
N ALA A 328 -1.79 -14.07 34.38
CA ALA A 328 -2.56 -13.00 35.02
C ALA A 328 -4.08 -13.26 35.01
N CYS A 329 -4.59 -14.00 34.01
CA CYS A 329 -5.98 -14.41 33.94
C CYS A 329 -6.18 -15.90 34.31
N HIS A 330 -5.28 -16.78 33.84
CA HIS A 330 -5.43 -18.24 34.03
C HIS A 330 -4.92 -18.76 35.36
N GLY A 331 -4.06 -18.01 36.05
CA GLY A 331 -3.45 -18.39 37.35
C GLY A 331 -2.39 -19.49 37.21
N SER A 332 -1.45 -19.52 38.12
CA SER A 332 -0.33 -20.48 38.10
C SER A 332 -0.77 -21.94 38.31
N ALA A 333 -1.79 -22.18 39.11
CA ALA A 333 -2.34 -23.51 39.36
C ALA A 333 -2.95 -24.15 38.09
N PHE A 334 -3.53 -23.34 37.21
CA PHE A 334 -4.02 -23.81 35.92
C PHE A 334 -2.85 -24.30 35.02
N ALA A 335 -1.77 -23.54 34.97
CA ALA A 335 -0.62 -23.91 34.11
C ALA A 335 0.02 -25.23 34.56
N VAL A 336 0.20 -25.44 35.87
CA VAL A 336 0.75 -26.68 36.43
C VAL A 336 -0.13 -27.90 36.10
N LYS A 337 -1.46 -27.72 36.12
CA LYS A 337 -2.41 -28.80 35.81
C LYS A 337 -2.55 -29.05 34.30
N HIS A 338 -2.45 -28.00 33.49
CA HIS A 338 -2.74 -28.06 32.04
C HIS A 338 -1.55 -28.58 31.25
N HIS A 339 -0.37 -27.98 31.41
CA HIS A 339 0.87 -28.36 30.74
C HIS A 339 2.07 -28.13 31.67
N PRO A 340 2.36 -29.06 32.60
CA PRO A 340 3.37 -28.85 33.64
C PRO A 340 4.77 -28.61 33.10
N ASP A 341 5.11 -29.26 31.96
CA ASP A 341 6.45 -29.25 31.38
C ASP A 341 6.60 -28.29 30.19
N GLN A 342 5.55 -27.54 29.87
CA GLN A 342 5.56 -26.61 28.72
C GLN A 342 5.37 -25.16 29.19
N PRO A 343 6.46 -24.39 29.28
CA PRO A 343 6.38 -22.98 29.69
C PRO A 343 5.87 -22.07 28.57
N ASP A 344 6.01 -22.43 27.30
CA ASP A 344 5.62 -21.59 26.17
C ASP A 344 4.17 -21.83 25.75
N CYS A 345 3.29 -20.98 26.27
CA CYS A 345 1.86 -21.00 25.89
C CYS A 345 1.64 -20.56 24.44
N VAL A 346 2.48 -19.65 23.95
CA VAL A 346 2.31 -19.01 22.64
C VAL A 346 2.56 -19.99 21.51
N SER A 347 3.60 -20.83 21.60
CA SER A 347 3.96 -21.79 20.56
C SER A 347 2.83 -22.74 20.18
N CYS A 348 1.93 -23.05 21.15
CA CYS A 348 0.78 -23.93 20.92
C CYS A 348 -0.52 -23.16 20.67
N HIS A 349 -0.82 -22.13 21.48
CA HIS A 349 -2.11 -21.44 21.41
C HIS A 349 -2.15 -20.29 20.43
N MET A 350 -0.99 -19.81 19.97
CA MET A 350 -0.82 -18.74 18.99
C MET A 350 0.26 -19.15 17.97
N PRO A 351 0.10 -20.31 17.29
CA PRO A 351 1.15 -20.81 16.42
C PRO A 351 1.47 -19.80 15.31
N ALA A 352 2.73 -19.78 14.90
CA ALA A 352 3.13 -19.07 13.70
C ALA A 352 2.64 -19.83 12.47
N SER A 353 2.16 -19.12 11.48
CA SER A 353 1.77 -19.65 10.17
C SER A 353 2.29 -18.74 9.07
N GLN A 354 2.43 -19.28 7.87
CA GLN A 354 2.78 -18.47 6.71
C GLN A 354 1.69 -17.40 6.49
N SER A 355 2.10 -16.18 6.19
CA SER A 355 1.18 -15.13 5.77
C SER A 355 0.54 -15.49 4.43
N SER A 356 -0.73 -15.15 4.28
CA SER A 356 -1.47 -15.40 3.03
C SER A 356 -1.20 -14.35 1.94
N ASP A 357 -0.63 -13.21 2.31
CA ASP A 357 -0.47 -12.02 1.46
C ASP A 357 0.99 -11.59 1.30
N VAL A 358 1.89 -11.93 2.24
CA VAL A 358 3.31 -11.57 2.19
C VAL A 358 4.18 -12.82 2.20
N ALA A 359 4.97 -13.00 1.14
CA ALA A 359 5.87 -14.13 1.01
C ALA A 359 6.98 -14.13 2.08
N HIS A 360 7.49 -15.33 2.38
CA HIS A 360 8.56 -15.55 3.36
C HIS A 360 8.29 -14.91 4.73
N THR A 361 7.04 -14.62 5.05
CA THR A 361 6.62 -13.97 6.29
C THR A 361 5.70 -14.87 7.09
N GLU A 362 5.98 -15.02 8.37
CA GLU A 362 5.13 -15.72 9.32
C GLU A 362 4.35 -14.74 10.19
N VAL A 363 3.10 -15.08 10.47
CA VAL A 363 2.22 -14.34 11.38
C VAL A 363 1.86 -15.19 12.57
N THR A 364 1.80 -14.58 13.75
CA THR A 364 1.33 -15.24 14.97
C THR A 364 -0.19 -15.21 15.00
N ASP A 365 -0.82 -16.36 15.21
CA ASP A 365 -2.28 -16.50 15.23
C ASP A 365 -2.91 -15.87 16.47
N HIS A 366 -3.48 -14.68 16.35
CA HIS A 366 -4.15 -13.97 17.44
C HIS A 366 -5.57 -14.49 17.75
N ARG A 367 -6.05 -15.52 17.05
CA ARG A 367 -7.30 -16.20 17.44
C ARG A 367 -7.19 -16.93 18.77
N ILE A 368 -5.99 -17.18 19.26
CA ILE A 368 -5.66 -17.83 20.52
C ILE A 368 -6.42 -19.16 20.62
N LEU A 369 -5.94 -20.15 19.88
CA LEU A 369 -6.62 -21.42 19.64
C LEU A 369 -6.78 -22.21 20.94
N ARG A 370 -8.00 -22.62 21.26
CA ARG A 370 -8.25 -23.48 22.42
C ARG A 370 -7.72 -24.92 22.21
N ARG A 371 -7.71 -25.38 20.96
CA ARG A 371 -7.23 -26.70 20.53
C ARG A 371 -6.32 -26.53 19.31
N PRO A 372 -5.02 -26.36 19.53
CA PRO A 372 -4.07 -26.01 18.44
C PRO A 372 -3.85 -27.12 17.41
N GLN A 373 -4.19 -28.38 17.70
CA GLN A 373 -3.89 -29.52 16.82
C GLN A 373 -4.96 -29.85 15.78
N VAL A 374 -6.02 -29.08 15.72
CA VAL A 374 -6.98 -29.22 14.62
C VAL A 374 -6.49 -28.27 13.53
N GLU A 375 -5.67 -28.78 12.60
CA GLU A 375 -5.56 -28.14 11.30
C GLU A 375 -6.99 -27.87 10.83
N PRO A 376 -7.31 -26.66 10.36
CA PRO A 376 -8.55 -26.45 9.65
C PRO A 376 -8.48 -27.35 8.43
N GLN A 377 -8.98 -28.57 8.53
CA GLN A 377 -9.29 -29.35 7.35
C GLN A 377 -10.17 -28.44 6.52
N LEU A 378 -9.70 -28.13 5.33
CA LEU A 378 -10.49 -27.61 4.23
C LEU A 378 -11.57 -28.66 3.93
N LEU A 379 -12.56 -28.80 4.82
CA LEU A 379 -13.82 -29.44 4.52
C LEU A 379 -14.58 -28.44 3.64
N GLN A 380 -14.12 -28.33 2.40
CA GLN A 380 -15.00 -27.99 1.31
C GLN A 380 -15.93 -29.20 1.19
N ASP A 381 -17.08 -29.09 1.81
CA ASP A 381 -18.22 -29.94 1.45
C ASP A 381 -18.64 -29.49 0.03
N PRO A 382 -18.38 -30.30 -1.01
CA PRO A 382 -18.69 -29.92 -2.39
C PRO A 382 -20.21 -29.81 -2.64
N SER A 383 -21.04 -30.12 -1.65
CA SER A 383 -22.51 -30.13 -1.76
C SER A 383 -23.18 -28.89 -1.18
N GLN A 384 -22.44 -27.97 -0.52
CA GLN A 384 -23.00 -26.66 -0.19
C GLN A 384 -22.96 -25.81 -1.46
N GLU A 385 -24.11 -25.58 -2.08
CA GLU A 385 -24.29 -24.45 -2.99
C GLU A 385 -23.62 -23.24 -2.37
N ALA A 386 -22.61 -22.68 -3.05
CA ALA A 386 -21.79 -21.62 -2.53
C ALA A 386 -22.65 -20.36 -2.35
N SER A 387 -23.32 -20.27 -1.19
CA SER A 387 -23.98 -19.03 -0.81
C SER A 387 -22.92 -17.93 -0.73
N LEU A 388 -23.22 -16.75 -1.29
CA LEU A 388 -22.34 -15.60 -1.21
C LEU A 388 -21.89 -15.37 0.23
N PRO A 389 -20.61 -15.16 0.49
CA PRO A 389 -20.14 -14.88 1.83
C PRO A 389 -20.78 -13.59 2.34
N LYS A 390 -21.18 -13.56 3.60
CA LYS A 390 -21.76 -12.35 4.19
C LYS A 390 -20.65 -11.37 4.54
N LEU A 391 -20.62 -10.21 3.87
CA LEU A 391 -19.72 -9.11 4.20
C LEU A 391 -20.34 -8.27 5.33
N VAL A 392 -19.60 -8.07 6.41
CA VAL A 392 -20.06 -7.34 7.60
C VAL A 392 -19.05 -6.26 8.01
N PRO A 393 -19.51 -5.09 8.50
CA PRO A 393 -18.61 -4.07 8.99
C PRO A 393 -17.87 -4.54 10.26
N PHE A 394 -16.65 -4.07 10.44
CA PHE A 394 -15.84 -4.32 11.62
C PHE A 394 -15.37 -3.00 12.26
N PRO A 395 -15.40 -2.88 13.60
CA PRO A 395 -15.96 -3.83 14.56
C PRO A 395 -17.49 -3.92 14.49
N ALA A 396 -18.01 -5.11 14.71
CA ALA A 396 -19.46 -5.39 14.63
C ALA A 396 -20.30 -4.68 15.71
N ASN A 397 -19.66 -4.16 16.76
CA ASN A 397 -20.31 -3.60 17.94
C ASN A 397 -20.56 -2.08 17.86
N GLY A 398 -20.27 -1.46 16.73
CA GLY A 398 -20.64 -0.07 16.50
C GLY A 398 -22.16 0.06 16.31
N ASN A 399 -22.80 0.94 17.09
CA ASN A 399 -24.23 1.29 16.97
C ASN A 399 -24.58 2.02 15.66
N ARG A 400 -23.67 2.00 14.68
CA ARG A 400 -23.85 2.56 13.35
C ARG A 400 -24.18 1.42 12.40
N GLU A 401 -25.44 1.39 11.96
CA GLU A 401 -25.83 0.61 10.77
C GLU A 401 -24.80 0.81 9.68
N SER A 402 -24.44 -0.29 8.99
CA SER A 402 -23.53 -0.19 7.86
C SER A 402 -24.08 0.87 6.89
N ASN A 403 -23.31 1.93 6.64
CA ASN A 403 -23.69 2.91 5.64
C ASN A 403 -23.90 2.15 4.31
N PRO A 404 -25.10 2.23 3.72
CA PRO A 404 -25.39 1.52 2.46
C PRO A 404 -24.37 1.80 1.36
N ARG A 405 -23.82 3.04 1.33
CA ARG A 405 -22.74 3.44 0.44
C ARG A 405 -21.49 2.54 0.61
N ASP A 406 -21.01 2.45 1.84
CA ASP A 406 -19.75 1.77 2.11
C ASP A 406 -19.87 0.25 1.86
N LEU A 407 -21.02 -0.33 2.18
CA LEU A 407 -21.28 -1.74 1.88
C LEU A 407 -21.38 -2.00 0.37
N ALA A 408 -21.98 -1.06 -0.38
CA ALA A 408 -22.08 -1.16 -1.83
C ALA A 408 -20.70 -1.12 -2.50
N LEU A 409 -19.86 -0.16 -2.12
CA LEU A 409 -18.48 -0.05 -2.60
C LEU A 409 -17.61 -1.24 -2.18
N ALA A 410 -17.82 -1.76 -0.97
CA ALA A 410 -17.09 -2.93 -0.51
C ALA A 410 -17.44 -4.19 -1.33
N TRP A 411 -18.68 -4.36 -1.73
CA TRP A 411 -19.06 -5.44 -2.64
C TRP A 411 -18.51 -5.25 -4.06
N GLU A 412 -18.49 -4.03 -4.54
CA GLU A 412 -17.93 -3.72 -5.85
C GLU A 412 -16.41 -3.99 -5.87
N SER A 413 -15.66 -3.59 -4.85
CA SER A 413 -14.24 -3.91 -4.71
C SER A 413 -13.96 -5.42 -4.71
N LEU A 414 -14.86 -6.24 -4.11
CA LEU A 414 -14.75 -7.70 -4.19
C LEU A 414 -14.99 -8.22 -5.62
N VAL A 415 -15.88 -7.59 -6.37
CA VAL A 415 -16.14 -7.93 -7.79
C VAL A 415 -14.93 -7.59 -8.65
N GLU A 416 -14.31 -6.44 -8.44
CA GLU A 416 -13.05 -6.04 -9.12
C GLU A 416 -11.92 -7.01 -8.81
N SER A 417 -11.81 -7.47 -7.56
CA SER A 417 -10.81 -8.45 -7.14
C SER A 417 -11.09 -9.89 -7.59
N GLY A 418 -12.14 -10.10 -8.41
CA GLY A 418 -12.43 -11.38 -9.06
C GLY A 418 -13.60 -12.18 -8.45
N MET A 419 -14.30 -11.68 -7.44
CA MET A 419 -15.49 -12.33 -6.87
C MET A 419 -16.73 -12.09 -7.75
N SER A 420 -16.74 -12.62 -8.96
CA SER A 420 -17.82 -12.42 -9.94
C SER A 420 -19.21 -12.86 -9.46
N ALA A 421 -19.29 -13.86 -8.59
CA ALA A 421 -20.54 -14.29 -7.97
C ALA A 421 -21.24 -13.17 -7.17
N GLY A 422 -20.51 -12.16 -6.70
CA GLY A 422 -21.01 -10.99 -5.97
C GLY A 422 -21.60 -9.86 -6.84
N GLU A 423 -21.54 -9.97 -8.16
CA GLU A 423 -21.85 -8.87 -9.10
C GLU A 423 -23.29 -8.36 -8.99
N SER A 424 -24.27 -9.28 -8.96
CA SER A 424 -25.69 -8.91 -8.77
C SER A 424 -25.96 -8.25 -7.42
N GLN A 425 -25.25 -8.70 -6.37
CA GLN A 425 -25.31 -8.10 -5.04
C GLN A 425 -24.72 -6.69 -5.03
N ALA A 426 -23.55 -6.51 -5.63
CA ALA A 426 -22.90 -5.22 -5.77
C ALA A 426 -23.81 -4.23 -6.52
N GLN A 427 -24.36 -4.62 -7.69
CA GLN A 427 -25.26 -3.79 -8.48
C GLN A 427 -26.47 -3.31 -7.67
N SER A 428 -27.18 -4.26 -7.03
CA SER A 428 -28.38 -3.92 -6.24
C SER A 428 -28.08 -2.94 -5.09
N LEU A 429 -26.92 -3.11 -4.44
CA LEU A 429 -26.51 -2.21 -3.35
C LEU A 429 -26.08 -0.84 -3.87
N LEU A 430 -25.35 -0.78 -4.98
CA LEU A 430 -24.91 0.47 -5.62
C LEU A 430 -26.12 1.30 -6.09
N GLU A 431 -27.11 0.67 -6.73
CA GLU A 431 -28.34 1.36 -7.16
C GLU A 431 -29.07 1.98 -5.96
N LYS A 432 -29.29 1.21 -4.89
CA LYS A 432 -29.93 1.70 -3.66
C LYS A 432 -29.13 2.79 -2.94
N ALA A 433 -27.80 2.67 -2.94
CA ALA A 433 -26.93 3.68 -2.34
C ALA A 433 -26.94 4.99 -3.15
N SER A 434 -26.96 4.89 -4.49
CA SER A 434 -26.98 6.06 -5.38
C SER A 434 -28.30 6.83 -5.32
N GLU A 435 -29.43 6.19 -4.97
CA GLU A 435 -30.70 6.89 -4.71
C GLU A 435 -30.58 7.88 -3.53
N LYS A 436 -29.81 7.51 -2.51
CA LYS A 436 -29.57 8.33 -1.30
C LYS A 436 -28.44 9.35 -1.49
N SER A 437 -27.48 9.03 -2.34
CA SER A 437 -26.27 9.82 -2.61
C SER A 437 -26.02 9.94 -4.12
N PRO A 438 -26.90 10.64 -4.87
CA PRO A 438 -26.87 10.64 -6.34
C PRO A 438 -25.66 11.36 -6.94
N ASN A 439 -24.93 12.12 -6.13
CA ASN A 439 -23.75 12.87 -6.54
C ASN A 439 -22.45 12.35 -5.85
N ASP A 440 -22.44 11.10 -5.39
CA ASP A 440 -21.23 10.48 -4.90
C ASP A 440 -20.40 9.94 -6.08
N PRO A 441 -19.20 10.51 -6.35
CA PRO A 441 -18.43 10.14 -7.53
C PRO A 441 -17.91 8.68 -7.49
N ALA A 442 -17.66 8.13 -6.29
CA ALA A 442 -17.25 6.74 -6.15
C ALA A 442 -18.39 5.78 -6.51
N LEU A 443 -19.61 6.04 -6.02
CA LEU A 443 -20.79 5.23 -6.38
C LEU A 443 -21.09 5.32 -7.89
N LEU A 444 -20.96 6.50 -8.48
CA LEU A 444 -21.17 6.69 -9.91
C LEU A 444 -20.11 5.93 -10.74
N SER A 445 -18.83 5.99 -10.32
CA SER A 445 -17.75 5.23 -10.99
C SER A 445 -17.99 3.73 -10.89
N ALA A 446 -18.35 3.22 -9.71
CA ALA A 446 -18.65 1.81 -9.46
C ALA A 446 -19.86 1.33 -10.29
N LEU A 447 -20.93 2.11 -10.40
CA LEU A 447 -22.08 1.82 -11.28
C LEU A 447 -21.65 1.79 -12.76
N GLY A 448 -20.80 2.74 -13.17
CA GLY A 448 -20.21 2.74 -14.51
C GLY A 448 -19.47 1.44 -14.82
N TYR A 449 -18.65 0.96 -13.88
CA TYR A 449 -17.91 -0.29 -14.00
C TYR A 449 -18.83 -1.52 -14.15
N ILE A 450 -19.83 -1.66 -13.29
CA ILE A 450 -20.79 -2.77 -13.37
C ILE A 450 -21.58 -2.75 -14.69
N GLU A 451 -22.08 -1.58 -15.13
CA GLU A 451 -22.82 -1.47 -16.38
C GLU A 451 -21.92 -1.75 -17.61
N GLN A 452 -20.63 -1.36 -17.54
CA GLN A 452 -19.66 -1.69 -18.58
C GLN A 452 -19.40 -3.20 -18.66
N LYS A 453 -19.24 -3.88 -17.53
CA LYS A 453 -19.13 -5.35 -17.48
C LYS A 453 -20.36 -6.03 -18.12
N HIS A 454 -21.54 -5.47 -17.94
CA HIS A 454 -22.77 -5.98 -18.56
C HIS A 454 -22.94 -5.58 -20.05
N GLY A 455 -21.96 -4.91 -20.64
CA GLY A 455 -22.00 -4.48 -22.04
C GLY A 455 -22.94 -3.29 -22.30
N LYS A 456 -23.46 -2.63 -21.27
CA LYS A 456 -24.40 -1.49 -21.37
C LYS A 456 -23.62 -0.18 -21.50
N ALA A 457 -22.90 -0.01 -22.60
CA ALA A 457 -21.94 1.08 -22.81
C ALA A 457 -22.53 2.48 -22.59
N GLU A 458 -23.76 2.75 -23.04
CA GLU A 458 -24.38 4.08 -22.90
C GLU A 458 -24.71 4.43 -21.44
N ARG A 459 -25.14 3.44 -20.66
CA ARG A 459 -25.38 3.64 -19.23
C ARG A 459 -24.06 3.86 -18.50
N ALA A 460 -23.06 3.05 -18.80
CA ALA A 460 -21.72 3.20 -18.24
C ALA A 460 -21.14 4.59 -18.54
N ARG A 461 -21.22 5.03 -19.80
CA ARG A 461 -20.83 6.38 -20.24
C ARG A 461 -21.48 7.47 -19.38
N SER A 462 -22.78 7.40 -19.22
CA SER A 462 -23.54 8.39 -18.43
C SER A 462 -23.06 8.44 -16.98
N PHE A 463 -22.79 7.30 -16.36
CA PHE A 463 -22.30 7.23 -14.98
C PHE A 463 -20.89 7.80 -14.86
N TYR A 464 -19.95 7.40 -15.73
CA TYR A 464 -18.59 7.94 -15.70
C TYR A 464 -18.54 9.44 -15.98
N GLN A 465 -19.33 9.94 -16.94
CA GLN A 465 -19.41 11.38 -17.21
C GLN A 465 -19.89 12.17 -15.98
N ARG A 466 -20.89 11.65 -15.27
CA ARG A 466 -21.37 12.27 -14.03
C ARG A 466 -20.32 12.21 -12.92
N ALA A 467 -19.61 11.08 -12.76
CA ALA A 467 -18.52 10.94 -11.81
C ALA A 467 -17.43 11.98 -12.07
N LEU A 468 -16.96 12.08 -13.32
CA LEU A 468 -15.90 13.00 -13.74
C LEU A 468 -16.32 14.48 -13.73
N ALA A 469 -17.62 14.78 -13.84
CA ALA A 469 -18.12 16.14 -13.65
C ALA A 469 -18.00 16.62 -12.20
N ILE A 470 -18.01 15.69 -11.24
CA ILE A 470 -17.87 15.98 -9.80
C ILE A 470 -16.37 15.93 -9.40
N ASP A 471 -15.69 14.87 -9.81
CA ASP A 471 -14.26 14.69 -9.58
C ASP A 471 -13.55 14.33 -10.90
N PRO A 472 -12.91 15.31 -11.55
CA PRO A 472 -12.26 15.11 -12.84
C PRO A 472 -10.93 14.31 -12.74
N ASP A 473 -10.49 14.00 -11.54
CA ASP A 473 -9.22 13.34 -11.28
C ASP A 473 -9.37 11.82 -11.00
N LEU A 474 -10.58 11.26 -11.15
CA LEU A 474 -10.85 9.82 -11.02
C LEU A 474 -10.22 9.05 -12.20
N VAL A 475 -9.04 8.49 -11.98
CA VAL A 475 -8.25 7.79 -13.00
C VAL A 475 -9.02 6.62 -13.62
N ASP A 476 -9.67 5.79 -12.80
CA ASP A 476 -10.41 4.62 -13.28
C ASP A 476 -11.63 5.01 -14.11
N ALA A 477 -12.41 6.01 -13.66
CA ALA A 477 -13.55 6.51 -14.41
C ALA A 477 -13.13 7.11 -15.76
N ALA A 478 -12.03 7.88 -15.77
CA ALA A 478 -11.49 8.48 -16.99
C ALA A 478 -10.97 7.40 -17.97
N SER A 479 -10.21 6.44 -17.48
CA SER A 479 -9.68 5.36 -18.31
C SER A 479 -10.79 4.48 -18.89
N ASN A 480 -11.77 4.09 -18.08
CA ASN A 480 -12.90 3.27 -18.51
C ASN A 480 -13.82 4.01 -19.50
N LEU A 481 -14.09 5.31 -19.27
CA LEU A 481 -14.83 6.13 -20.22
C LEU A 481 -14.08 6.24 -21.55
N ALA A 482 -12.75 6.42 -21.51
CA ALA A 482 -11.94 6.51 -22.71
C ALA A 482 -12.04 5.25 -23.59
N VAL A 483 -12.10 4.06 -22.97
CA VAL A 483 -12.34 2.79 -23.67
C VAL A 483 -13.70 2.80 -24.40
N ILE A 484 -14.73 3.33 -23.76
CA ILE A 484 -16.08 3.44 -24.35
C ILE A 484 -16.06 4.45 -25.53
N GLU A 485 -15.42 5.59 -25.37
CA GLU A 485 -15.31 6.63 -26.40
C GLU A 485 -14.52 6.13 -27.61
N ALA A 486 -13.39 5.43 -27.40
CA ALA A 486 -12.60 4.83 -28.47
C ALA A 486 -13.40 3.78 -29.27
N LYS A 487 -14.13 2.89 -28.59
CA LYS A 487 -15.02 1.91 -29.25
C LYS A 487 -16.17 2.58 -30.03
N SER A 488 -16.55 3.79 -29.66
CA SER A 488 -17.58 4.59 -30.35
C SER A 488 -16.98 5.50 -31.44
N ALA A 489 -15.72 5.31 -31.82
CA ALA A 489 -14.97 6.12 -32.77
C ALA A 489 -14.84 7.62 -32.38
N ASN A 490 -14.96 7.94 -31.10
CA ASN A 490 -14.74 9.29 -30.58
C ASN A 490 -13.30 9.45 -30.07
N SER A 491 -12.34 9.27 -30.97
CA SER A 491 -10.89 9.29 -30.70
C SER A 491 -10.44 10.54 -29.95
N ARG A 492 -11.03 11.71 -30.24
CA ARG A 492 -10.65 12.97 -29.58
C ARG A 492 -10.96 12.94 -28.08
N ALA A 493 -12.13 12.45 -27.70
CA ALA A 493 -12.52 12.33 -26.30
C ALA A 493 -11.70 11.25 -25.59
N ALA A 494 -11.50 10.09 -26.24
CA ALA A 494 -10.70 9.00 -25.70
C ALA A 494 -9.27 9.45 -25.38
N VAL A 495 -8.60 10.11 -26.33
CA VAL A 495 -7.25 10.65 -26.14
C VAL A 495 -7.19 11.63 -24.97
N ALA A 496 -8.13 12.58 -24.87
CA ALA A 496 -8.12 13.57 -23.79
C ALA A 496 -8.28 12.93 -22.40
N LEU A 497 -9.14 11.91 -22.30
CA LEU A 497 -9.37 11.17 -21.06
C LEU A 497 -8.14 10.33 -20.67
N TRP A 498 -7.58 9.54 -21.60
CA TRP A 498 -6.37 8.77 -21.32
C TRP A 498 -5.14 9.63 -21.06
N GLN A 499 -4.98 10.79 -21.74
CA GLN A 499 -3.91 11.73 -21.43
C GLN A 499 -3.98 12.19 -19.97
N ARG A 500 -5.18 12.57 -19.50
CA ARG A 500 -5.38 12.98 -18.11
C ARG A 500 -5.10 11.83 -17.14
N ALA A 501 -5.66 10.66 -17.38
CA ALA A 501 -5.45 9.47 -16.55
C ALA A 501 -3.97 9.07 -16.50
N PHE A 502 -3.26 9.07 -17.63
CA PHE A 502 -1.84 8.72 -17.70
C PHE A 502 -0.92 9.77 -17.04
N GLN A 503 -1.31 11.05 -17.06
CA GLN A 503 -0.59 12.09 -16.29
C GLN A 503 -0.70 11.89 -14.78
N LEU A 504 -1.85 11.42 -14.30
CA LEU A 504 -2.11 11.18 -12.89
C LEU A 504 -1.52 9.85 -12.39
N ALA A 505 -1.46 8.84 -13.25
CA ALA A 505 -1.00 7.50 -12.93
C ALA A 505 -0.10 6.91 -14.04
N PRO A 506 1.11 7.46 -14.27
CA PRO A 506 2.00 7.03 -15.36
C PRO A 506 2.58 5.62 -15.16
N GLY A 507 2.58 5.10 -13.94
CA GLY A 507 2.94 3.71 -13.63
C GLY A 507 1.92 2.68 -14.12
N ARG A 508 0.69 3.11 -14.46
CA ARG A 508 -0.35 2.25 -15.05
C ARG A 508 -0.14 2.09 -16.55
N SER A 509 0.70 1.12 -16.88
CA SER A 509 1.15 0.87 -18.26
C SER A 509 0.00 0.64 -19.24
N GLU A 510 -1.10 0.04 -18.82
CA GLU A 510 -2.28 -0.23 -19.66
C GLU A 510 -2.90 1.06 -20.20
N ILE A 511 -2.93 2.13 -19.39
CA ILE A 511 -3.44 3.44 -19.82
C ILE A 511 -2.55 4.04 -20.91
N GLY A 512 -1.23 3.93 -20.72
CA GLY A 512 -0.26 4.40 -21.72
C GLY A 512 -0.32 3.61 -23.01
N LEU A 513 -0.50 2.29 -22.95
CA LEU A 513 -0.66 1.43 -24.14
C LEU A 513 -1.90 1.81 -24.95
N ASP A 514 -3.05 2.01 -24.28
CA ASP A 514 -4.29 2.41 -24.94
C ASP A 514 -4.18 3.80 -25.57
N LEU A 515 -3.59 4.76 -24.84
CA LEU A 515 -3.34 6.12 -25.35
C LEU A 515 -2.45 6.11 -26.60
N ALA A 516 -1.33 5.38 -26.55
CA ALA A 516 -0.41 5.31 -27.70
C ALA A 516 -1.05 4.62 -28.89
N ARG A 517 -1.86 3.57 -28.66
CA ARG A 517 -2.62 2.91 -29.73
C ARG A 517 -3.57 3.89 -30.41
N GLU A 518 -4.29 4.69 -29.64
CA GLU A 518 -5.26 5.67 -30.18
C GLU A 518 -4.56 6.80 -30.93
N TYR A 519 -3.40 7.27 -30.44
CA TYR A 519 -2.56 8.20 -31.19
C TYR A 519 -2.11 7.62 -32.53
N CYS A 520 -1.62 6.37 -32.51
CA CYS A 520 -1.17 5.69 -33.73
C CYS A 520 -2.31 5.55 -34.75
N LEU A 521 -3.50 5.10 -34.33
CA LEU A 521 -4.69 4.98 -35.19
C LEU A 521 -5.14 6.33 -35.76
N SER A 522 -4.89 7.41 -35.04
CA SER A 522 -5.15 8.79 -35.48
C SER A 522 -4.02 9.38 -36.35
N GLY A 523 -2.99 8.60 -36.70
CA GLY A 523 -1.84 9.04 -37.49
C GLY A 523 -0.80 9.86 -36.75
N LYS A 524 -0.94 10.00 -35.41
CA LYS A 524 -0.03 10.74 -34.54
C LYS A 524 1.07 9.82 -34.03
N ILE A 525 1.98 9.45 -34.94
CA ILE A 525 3.00 8.42 -34.70
C ILE A 525 4.05 8.88 -33.67
N ASP A 526 4.43 10.16 -33.70
CA ASP A 526 5.45 10.69 -32.79
C ASP A 526 4.91 10.76 -31.36
N GLU A 527 3.68 11.22 -31.17
CA GLU A 527 3.02 11.21 -29.87
C GLU A 527 2.85 9.79 -29.32
N ALA A 528 2.50 8.82 -30.19
CA ALA A 528 2.43 7.42 -29.78
C ALA A 528 3.79 6.89 -29.31
N ARG A 529 4.88 7.29 -29.99
CA ARG A 529 6.25 6.93 -29.63
C ARG A 529 6.64 7.53 -28.28
N ASP A 530 6.35 8.79 -28.06
CA ASP A 530 6.66 9.50 -26.80
C ASP A 530 5.94 8.85 -25.62
N VAL A 531 4.67 8.48 -25.77
CA VAL A 531 3.92 7.75 -24.74
C VAL A 531 4.56 6.38 -24.47
N MET A 532 4.98 5.63 -25.50
CA MET A 532 5.65 4.34 -25.28
C MET A 532 7.00 4.48 -24.58
N LEU A 533 7.77 5.51 -24.89
CA LEU A 533 9.02 5.81 -24.17
C LEU A 533 8.71 6.12 -22.70
N ARG A 534 7.66 6.88 -22.43
CA ARG A 534 7.23 7.19 -21.08
C ARG A 534 6.76 5.93 -20.32
N VAL A 535 6.00 5.04 -20.94
CA VAL A 535 5.62 3.75 -20.34
C VAL A 535 6.87 2.94 -19.97
N LEU A 536 7.87 2.88 -20.86
CA LEU A 536 9.11 2.13 -20.61
C LEU A 536 10.01 2.76 -19.55
N GLU A 537 9.84 4.03 -19.22
CA GLU A 537 10.54 4.67 -18.09
C GLU A 537 10.08 4.08 -16.74
N PHE A 538 8.77 3.79 -16.61
CA PHE A 538 8.17 3.18 -15.43
C PHE A 538 8.20 1.65 -15.45
N ASN A 539 8.12 1.05 -16.64
CA ASN A 539 8.15 -0.41 -16.81
C ASN A 539 9.05 -0.80 -17.99
N PRO A 540 10.38 -0.80 -17.78
CA PRO A 540 11.36 -0.95 -18.87
C PRO A 540 11.34 -2.32 -19.53
N ASP A 541 10.73 -3.32 -18.93
CA ASP A 541 10.67 -4.69 -19.46
C ASP A 541 9.29 -5.07 -20.05
N LEU A 542 8.37 -4.13 -20.15
CA LEU A 542 7.04 -4.40 -20.68
C LEU A 542 7.10 -4.77 -22.17
N GLY A 543 6.94 -6.06 -22.47
CA GLY A 543 7.06 -6.62 -23.81
C GLY A 543 6.09 -5.98 -24.81
N ALA A 544 4.86 -5.64 -24.39
CA ALA A 544 3.86 -4.97 -25.21
C ALA A 544 4.33 -3.58 -25.67
N ALA A 545 4.90 -2.77 -24.75
CA ALA A 545 5.40 -1.44 -25.07
C ALA A 545 6.63 -1.49 -25.97
N LYS A 546 7.59 -2.38 -25.69
CA LYS A 546 8.75 -2.62 -26.56
C LYS A 546 8.32 -3.05 -27.96
N GLY A 547 7.36 -3.98 -28.04
CA GLY A 547 6.80 -4.44 -29.31
C GLY A 547 6.15 -3.31 -30.11
N MET A 548 5.33 -2.49 -29.47
CA MET A 548 4.70 -1.34 -30.10
C MET A 548 5.74 -0.30 -30.54
N LEU A 549 6.70 0.04 -29.71
CA LEU A 549 7.76 1.00 -30.05
C LEU A 549 8.58 0.54 -31.29
N ARG A 550 8.92 -0.75 -31.36
CA ARG A 550 9.60 -1.30 -32.55
C ARG A 550 8.75 -1.18 -33.83
N ARG A 551 7.42 -1.37 -33.72
CA ARG A 551 6.52 -1.19 -34.88
C ARG A 551 6.38 0.27 -35.31
N LEU A 552 6.28 1.20 -34.33
CA LEU A 552 6.22 2.64 -34.58
C LEU A 552 7.50 3.19 -35.24
N ASN A 553 8.64 2.54 -35.01
CA ASN A 553 9.94 2.93 -35.57
C ASN A 553 10.23 2.36 -36.97
N ARG A 554 9.33 1.58 -37.58
CA ARG A 554 9.48 1.09 -38.95
C ARG A 554 9.26 2.19 -39.98
N ALA A 555 9.81 2.01 -41.20
CA ALA A 555 9.58 2.92 -42.32
C ALA A 555 8.08 3.06 -42.68
N SER A 556 7.30 2.02 -42.42
CA SER A 556 5.82 2.04 -42.45
C SER A 556 5.31 1.64 -41.09
N PRO A 557 4.99 2.61 -40.22
CA PRO A 557 4.49 2.34 -38.88
C PRO A 557 3.18 1.52 -38.86
N SER A 558 3.04 0.61 -37.90
CA SER A 558 1.83 -0.20 -37.72
C SER A 558 1.30 -0.08 -36.31
N CYS A 559 -0.01 0.07 -36.18
CA CYS A 559 -0.74 0.23 -34.92
C CYS A 559 -1.33 -1.10 -34.41
N GLU A 560 -1.27 -2.17 -35.20
CA GLU A 560 -1.76 -3.48 -34.81
C GLU A 560 -0.86 -4.13 -33.74
N PRO A 561 -1.44 -4.90 -32.80
CA PRO A 561 -0.70 -5.55 -31.70
C PRO A 561 0.36 -6.57 -32.16
#